data_8af895a8c3ac04f034a4a60657b03f36
#
_entry.id   8af895a8c3ac04f034a4a60657b03f36
#
_cell.length_a   1.000
_cell.length_b   1.000
_cell.length_c   1.000
_cell.angle_alpha   90.00
_cell.angle_beta   90.00
_cell.angle_gamma   90.00
#
_symmetry.space_group_name_H-M   'P 1'
#
loop_
_entity.id
_entity.type
_entity.pdbx_description
1 polymer ?
#
loop_
_entity_poly.entity_id
_entity_poly.type
_entity_poly.pdbx_seq_one_letter_code
_entity_poly.pdbx_strand_id
1 'polypeptide(L)'
;ILSSLVGSEMCIRDREGSTVKATGKIASVPVGEAMQGRVVNPLGQPIDGKGEIPTSDNRLIEELAPGIIKRRSVYEPMQTGITSIDAMIPVGRGQRELIIGDRQTGKTAIAIDTIINQKGQDVTCVYVAVGQKSASVANVVEVLREKGALDYTVVVSAGASEAAALQYLAPYTGAAIAEHFMYQGKATLVIYDDLTKQAQAYRQMSLLLRRPPGREAYPGDVFYCHSRLLERAAKLSDDM
;
A
#
# COMPACT_ATOMS: atom_id res chain seq x y z
N ILE A 1 -14.32 -11.23 -10.58
CA ILE A 1 -13.81 -10.76 -11.89
C ILE A 1 -12.36 -10.27 -11.75
N LEU A 2 -12.00 -9.57 -10.65
CA LEU A 2 -10.62 -9.11 -10.41
C LEU A 2 -9.63 -10.25 -10.14
N SER A 3 -10.07 -11.34 -9.54
CA SER A 3 -9.20 -12.50 -9.25
C SER A 3 -8.76 -13.29 -10.50
N SER A 4 -9.39 -13.06 -11.65
CA SER A 4 -9.04 -13.72 -12.92
C SER A 4 -8.10 -12.89 -13.80
N LEU A 5 -7.87 -11.61 -13.47
CA LEU A 5 -7.02 -10.71 -14.25
C LEU A 5 -5.56 -10.65 -13.73
N VAL A 6 -5.26 -11.42 -12.70
CA VAL A 6 -3.94 -11.43 -12.05
C VAL A 6 -3.03 -12.48 -12.69
N GLY A 7 -2.61 -12.19 -13.91
CA GLY A 7 -1.48 -12.84 -14.54
C GLY A 7 -0.51 -11.76 -15.00
N SER A 8 0.67 -11.77 -14.48
CA SER A 8 1.65 -10.69 -14.47
C SER A 8 2.15 -10.16 -15.83
N GLU A 9 1.78 -10.76 -16.93
CA GLU A 9 2.21 -10.34 -18.27
C GLU A 9 1.04 -9.96 -19.20
N MET A 10 -0.18 -9.96 -18.70
CA MET A 10 -1.37 -10.00 -19.57
C MET A 10 -1.82 -8.65 -20.12
N CYS A 11 -1.67 -7.57 -19.38
CA CYS A 11 -2.35 -6.32 -19.73
C CYS A 11 -1.78 -5.57 -20.95
N ILE A 12 -0.58 -5.91 -21.41
CA ILE A 12 0.05 -5.25 -22.56
C ILE A 12 -0.11 -6.07 -23.86
N ARG A 13 -0.41 -7.36 -23.76
CA ARG A 13 -0.48 -8.30 -24.91
C ARG A 13 -1.86 -8.82 -25.22
N ASP A 14 -2.85 -8.56 -24.36
CA ASP A 14 -4.19 -9.07 -24.56
C ASP A 14 -4.88 -8.39 -25.74
N ARG A 15 -5.55 -9.20 -26.55
CA ARG A 15 -6.31 -8.75 -27.71
C ARG A 15 -7.74 -9.24 -27.58
N GLU A 16 -8.65 -8.58 -28.28
CA GLU A 16 -10.03 -9.06 -28.43
C GLU A 16 -10.00 -10.52 -28.91
N GLY A 17 -10.74 -11.40 -28.23
CA GLY A 17 -10.74 -12.83 -28.49
C GLY A 17 -9.73 -13.66 -27.70
N SER A 18 -8.91 -13.05 -26.84
CA SER A 18 -8.02 -13.80 -25.92
C SER A 18 -8.83 -14.65 -24.93
N THR A 19 -8.31 -15.83 -24.60
CA THR A 19 -8.97 -16.73 -23.66
C THR A 19 -8.62 -16.34 -22.22
N VAL A 20 -9.63 -16.17 -21.39
CA VAL A 20 -9.52 -15.91 -19.94
C VAL A 20 -9.92 -17.15 -19.16
N LYS A 21 -9.09 -17.59 -18.23
CA LYS A 21 -9.35 -18.75 -17.37
C LYS A 21 -9.35 -18.33 -15.91
N ALA A 22 -10.42 -18.64 -15.19
CA ALA A 22 -10.48 -18.45 -13.74
C ALA A 22 -9.49 -19.39 -13.03
N THR A 23 -8.67 -18.85 -12.13
CA THR A 23 -7.68 -19.65 -11.39
C THR A 23 -8.29 -20.39 -10.20
N GLY A 24 -9.50 -20.02 -9.76
CA GLY A 24 -10.14 -20.54 -8.55
C GLY A 24 -9.48 -20.08 -7.24
N LYS A 25 -8.47 -19.23 -7.31
CA LYS A 25 -7.78 -18.67 -6.13
C LYS A 25 -8.23 -17.24 -5.87
N ILE A 26 -8.41 -16.90 -4.59
CA ILE A 26 -8.66 -15.52 -4.17
C ILE A 26 -7.33 -14.76 -4.24
N ALA A 27 -7.39 -13.48 -4.63
CA ALA A 27 -6.21 -12.63 -4.73
C ALA A 27 -5.50 -12.52 -3.36
N SER A 28 -4.27 -12.98 -3.31
CA SER A 28 -3.43 -13.00 -2.12
C SER A 28 -2.00 -12.57 -2.45
N VAL A 29 -1.29 -12.11 -1.45
CA VAL A 29 0.09 -11.65 -1.54
C VAL A 29 0.94 -12.42 -0.54
N PRO A 30 2.19 -12.79 -0.90
CA PRO A 30 3.14 -13.34 0.07
C PRO A 30 3.45 -12.31 1.14
N VAL A 31 3.58 -12.77 2.39
CA VAL A 31 3.84 -11.93 3.56
C VAL A 31 4.90 -12.59 4.44
N GLY A 32 5.51 -11.83 5.33
CA GLY A 32 6.50 -12.34 6.29
C GLY A 32 7.71 -11.43 6.40
N GLU A 33 8.62 -11.75 7.34
CA GLU A 33 9.83 -10.96 7.59
C GLU A 33 10.77 -10.90 6.38
N ALA A 34 10.76 -11.95 5.53
CA ALA A 34 11.54 -11.97 4.29
C ALA A 34 11.14 -10.88 3.27
N MET A 35 10.00 -10.21 3.47
CA MET A 35 9.58 -9.07 2.65
C MET A 35 10.29 -7.77 3.03
N GLN A 36 10.84 -7.67 4.24
CA GLN A 36 11.56 -6.47 4.67
C GLN A 36 12.82 -6.28 3.83
N GLY A 37 13.12 -5.03 3.48
CA GLY A 37 14.25 -4.70 2.61
C GLY A 37 14.03 -4.99 1.12
N ARG A 38 12.82 -5.40 0.72
CA ARG A 38 12.49 -5.77 -0.66
C ARG A 38 11.62 -4.73 -1.35
N VAL A 39 11.77 -4.68 -2.67
CA VAL A 39 10.90 -3.91 -3.56
C VAL A 39 10.09 -4.89 -4.40
N VAL A 40 8.76 -4.80 -4.28
CA VAL A 40 7.84 -5.75 -4.91
C VAL A 40 6.79 -5.04 -5.75
N ASN A 41 6.21 -5.77 -6.70
CA ASN A 41 5.03 -5.33 -7.43
C ASN A 41 3.75 -5.57 -6.61
N PRO A 42 2.56 -5.12 -7.05
CA PRO A 42 1.30 -5.32 -6.34
C PRO A 42 0.87 -6.79 -6.17
N LEU A 43 1.52 -7.72 -6.83
CA LEU A 43 1.31 -9.16 -6.68
C LEU A 43 2.29 -9.81 -5.69
N GLY A 44 3.16 -9.01 -5.06
CA GLY A 44 4.18 -9.49 -4.14
C GLY A 44 5.42 -10.10 -4.83
N GLN A 45 5.53 -9.97 -6.16
CA GLN A 45 6.69 -10.45 -6.88
C GLN A 45 7.85 -9.44 -6.75
N PRO A 46 9.07 -9.90 -6.49
CA PRO A 46 10.23 -9.01 -6.35
C PRO A 46 10.61 -8.37 -7.68
N ILE A 47 10.89 -7.06 -7.65
CA ILE A 47 11.36 -6.28 -8.79
C ILE A 47 12.73 -5.62 -8.53
N ASP A 48 13.37 -5.99 -7.43
CA ASP A 48 14.64 -5.43 -6.95
C ASP A 48 15.87 -6.20 -7.43
N GLY A 49 15.70 -7.24 -8.25
CA GLY A 49 16.79 -8.07 -8.75
C GLY A 49 17.46 -8.99 -7.73
N LYS A 50 16.96 -9.06 -6.50
CA LYS A 50 17.52 -9.88 -5.41
C LYS A 50 17.02 -11.34 -5.39
N GLY A 51 16.32 -11.79 -6.43
CA GLY A 51 15.76 -13.14 -6.52
C GLY A 51 14.45 -13.30 -5.77
N GLU A 52 13.93 -14.52 -5.74
CA GLU A 52 12.65 -14.86 -5.10
C GLU A 52 12.67 -14.61 -3.59
N ILE A 53 11.48 -14.33 -3.03
CA ILE A 53 11.30 -14.10 -1.60
C ILE A 53 10.90 -15.43 -0.96
N PRO A 54 11.71 -16.00 -0.07
CA PRO A 54 11.43 -17.29 0.56
C PRO A 54 10.37 -17.12 1.67
N THR A 55 9.10 -17.12 1.28
CA THR A 55 7.98 -17.08 2.22
C THR A 55 6.93 -18.10 1.83
N SER A 56 6.37 -18.79 2.83
CA SER A 56 5.25 -19.73 2.67
C SER A 56 3.90 -19.10 2.99
N ASP A 57 3.92 -17.97 3.70
CA ASP A 57 2.72 -17.33 4.20
C ASP A 57 2.13 -16.41 3.15
N ASN A 58 0.81 -16.47 3.01
CA ASN A 58 0.05 -15.63 2.10
C ASN A 58 -1.12 -15.00 2.85
N ARG A 59 -1.41 -13.75 2.53
CA ARG A 59 -2.55 -13.02 3.07
C ARG A 59 -3.44 -12.51 1.95
N LEU A 60 -4.76 -12.50 2.18
CA LEU A 60 -5.70 -11.93 1.23
C LEU A 60 -5.44 -10.45 1.04
N ILE A 61 -5.44 -9.98 -0.19
CA ILE A 61 -5.22 -8.56 -0.53
C ILE A 61 -6.40 -7.72 -0.02
N GLU A 62 -7.63 -8.20 -0.22
CA GLU A 62 -8.83 -7.56 0.31
C GLU A 62 -9.36 -8.38 1.50
N GLU A 63 -9.38 -7.74 2.67
CA GLU A 63 -9.90 -8.30 3.90
C GLU A 63 -10.71 -7.24 4.64
N LEU A 64 -11.67 -7.67 5.43
CA LEU A 64 -12.49 -6.76 6.24
C LEU A 64 -11.65 -6.13 7.36
N ALA A 65 -11.88 -4.85 7.58
CA ALA A 65 -11.25 -4.13 8.69
C ALA A 65 -11.65 -4.75 10.04
N PRO A 66 -10.79 -4.65 11.08
CA PRO A 66 -11.12 -5.10 12.42
C PRO A 66 -12.42 -4.45 12.93
N GLY A 67 -13.33 -5.25 13.49
CA GLY A 67 -14.57 -4.76 14.09
C GLY A 67 -14.32 -3.89 15.34
N ILE A 68 -15.37 -3.21 15.83
CA ILE A 68 -15.29 -2.24 16.94
C ILE A 68 -14.72 -2.89 18.20
N ILE A 69 -15.14 -4.10 18.53
CA ILE A 69 -14.73 -4.82 19.76
C ILE A 69 -13.22 -5.14 19.76
N LYS A 70 -12.65 -5.33 18.58
CA LYS A 70 -11.22 -5.63 18.40
C LYS A 70 -10.32 -4.40 18.44
N ARG A 71 -10.90 -3.20 18.54
CA ARG A 71 -10.18 -1.93 18.52
C ARG A 71 -10.02 -1.37 19.94
N ARG A 72 -8.91 -0.68 20.11
CA ARG A 72 -8.61 0.13 21.30
C ARG A 72 -8.42 1.58 20.89
N SER A 73 -8.65 2.51 21.79
CA SER A 73 -8.32 3.93 21.58
C SER A 73 -6.83 4.10 21.35
N VAL A 74 -6.47 4.99 20.42
CA VAL A 74 -5.07 5.36 20.15
C VAL A 74 -4.52 6.12 21.36
N TYR A 75 -3.36 5.70 21.88
CA TYR A 75 -2.73 6.30 23.06
C TYR A 75 -1.20 6.41 22.92
N GLU A 76 -0.61 5.71 21.95
CA GLU A 76 0.84 5.73 21.71
C GLU A 76 1.17 6.67 20.55
N PRO A 77 2.05 7.69 20.75
CA PRO A 77 2.46 8.56 19.66
C PRO A 77 3.42 7.84 18.72
N MET A 78 3.32 8.18 17.43
CA MET A 78 4.33 7.86 16.43
C MET A 78 5.27 9.05 16.30
N GLN A 79 6.55 8.83 16.47
CA GLN A 79 7.56 9.85 16.33
C GLN A 79 7.89 10.06 14.85
N THR A 80 7.42 11.15 14.26
CA THR A 80 7.69 11.48 12.86
C THR A 80 9.09 12.05 12.64
N GLY A 81 9.70 12.59 13.69
CA GLY A 81 10.95 13.34 13.63
C GLY A 81 10.80 14.78 13.16
N ILE A 82 9.56 15.20 12.88
CA ILE A 82 9.24 16.57 12.47
C ILE A 82 8.67 17.32 13.68
N THR A 83 9.46 18.22 14.25
CA THR A 83 9.14 18.91 15.50
C THR A 83 7.76 19.56 15.51
N SER A 84 7.34 20.17 14.42
CA SER A 84 6.01 20.81 14.32
C SER A 84 4.87 19.81 14.41
N ILE A 85 5.03 18.60 13.91
CA ILE A 85 4.03 17.55 13.99
C ILE A 85 4.06 16.93 15.39
N ASP A 86 5.21 16.47 15.83
CA ASP A 86 5.36 15.71 17.08
C ASP A 86 5.03 16.55 18.31
N ALA A 87 5.28 17.88 18.29
CA ALA A 87 5.01 18.75 19.41
C ALA A 87 3.59 19.35 19.44
N MET A 88 2.96 19.55 18.28
CA MET A 88 1.67 20.25 18.22
C MET A 88 0.49 19.34 17.87
N ILE A 89 0.67 18.41 16.93
CA ILE A 89 -0.38 17.53 16.43
C ILE A 89 0.21 16.13 16.24
N PRO A 90 0.56 15.43 17.32
CA PRO A 90 1.22 14.12 17.21
C PRO A 90 0.32 13.09 16.54
N VAL A 91 0.90 12.32 15.63
CA VAL A 91 0.23 11.18 15.00
C VAL A 91 0.31 9.98 15.93
N GLY A 92 -0.78 9.25 16.10
CA GLY A 92 -0.83 8.07 16.97
C GLY A 92 -0.69 6.77 16.20
N ARG A 93 -0.13 5.75 16.86
CA ARG A 93 -0.05 4.38 16.31
C ARG A 93 -1.46 3.77 16.22
N GLY A 94 -1.92 3.53 15.00
CA GLY A 94 -3.29 3.11 14.67
C GLY A 94 -4.16 4.25 14.11
N GLN A 95 -3.63 5.48 14.05
CA GLN A 95 -4.28 6.62 13.45
C GLN A 95 -4.12 6.62 11.92
N ARG A 96 -4.99 7.38 11.27
CA ARG A 96 -4.90 7.72 9.84
C ARG A 96 -4.67 9.20 9.72
N GLU A 97 -3.68 9.59 8.93
CA GLU A 97 -3.33 10.98 8.69
C GLU A 97 -3.30 11.27 7.19
N LEU A 98 -3.83 12.40 6.79
CA LEU A 98 -3.83 12.86 5.41
C LEU A 98 -2.79 13.96 5.20
N ILE A 99 -1.84 13.72 4.31
CA ILE A 99 -0.91 14.74 3.83
C ILE A 99 -1.46 15.26 2.51
N ILE A 100 -1.98 16.50 2.51
CA ILE A 100 -2.56 17.15 1.33
C ILE A 100 -1.74 18.38 0.94
N GLY A 101 -1.59 18.60 -0.36
CA GLY A 101 -0.89 19.77 -0.91
C GLY A 101 -0.67 19.63 -2.41
N ASP A 102 -0.26 20.73 -3.05
CA ASP A 102 0.06 20.76 -4.46
C ASP A 102 1.28 19.91 -4.84
N ARG A 103 1.56 19.81 -6.13
CA ARG A 103 2.76 19.12 -6.61
C ARG A 103 4.02 19.79 -6.08
N GLN A 104 5.03 19.00 -5.71
CA GLN A 104 6.35 19.45 -5.24
C GLN A 104 6.33 20.27 -3.92
N THR A 105 5.30 20.12 -3.09
CA THR A 105 5.19 20.80 -1.79
C THR A 105 5.84 20.01 -0.63
N GLY A 106 6.56 18.93 -0.93
CA GLY A 106 7.28 18.16 0.10
C GLY A 106 6.48 17.01 0.74
N LYS A 107 5.32 16.62 0.21
CA LYS A 107 4.51 15.50 0.76
C LYS A 107 5.31 14.21 0.92
N THR A 108 6.01 13.80 -0.14
CA THR A 108 6.85 12.60 -0.13
C THR A 108 8.03 12.74 0.83
N ALA A 109 8.59 13.94 1.00
CA ALA A 109 9.67 14.18 1.95
C ALA A 109 9.22 13.94 3.39
N ILE A 110 8.05 14.46 3.79
CA ILE A 110 7.45 14.19 5.12
C ILE A 110 7.29 12.68 5.34
N ALA A 111 6.79 11.97 4.34
CA ALA A 111 6.59 10.53 4.40
C ALA A 111 7.92 9.75 4.58
N ILE A 112 8.95 10.11 3.81
CA ILE A 112 10.26 9.48 3.86
C ILE A 112 10.96 9.79 5.19
N ASP A 113 10.93 11.04 5.65
CA ASP A 113 11.50 11.44 6.93
C ASP A 113 10.86 10.68 8.09
N THR A 114 9.54 10.49 8.05
CA THR A 114 8.82 9.68 9.03
C THR A 114 9.29 8.23 9.02
N ILE A 115 9.51 7.61 7.84
CA ILE A 115 10.07 6.25 7.76
C ILE A 115 11.47 6.21 8.37
N ILE A 116 12.34 7.13 7.99
CA ILE A 116 13.73 7.18 8.47
C ILE A 116 13.77 7.29 10.00
N ASN A 117 12.85 8.06 10.57
CA ASN A 117 12.79 8.27 12.02
C ASN A 117 12.25 7.05 12.80
N GLN A 118 11.70 6.02 12.12
CA GLN A 118 11.31 4.77 12.79
C GLN A 118 12.48 3.86 13.12
N LYS A 119 13.71 4.23 12.75
CA LYS A 119 14.90 3.44 13.08
C LYS A 119 15.03 3.21 14.59
N GLY A 120 15.01 1.94 15.00
CA GLY A 120 15.09 1.57 16.42
C GLY A 120 13.78 1.73 17.21
N GLN A 121 12.65 2.02 16.56
CA GLN A 121 11.33 2.16 17.18
C GLN A 121 10.49 0.88 17.11
N ASP A 122 11.03 -0.20 16.58
CA ASP A 122 10.33 -1.49 16.36
C ASP A 122 9.05 -1.31 15.52
N VAL A 123 9.13 -0.53 14.47
CA VAL A 123 8.03 -0.27 13.52
C VAL A 123 8.41 -0.82 12.15
N THR A 124 7.59 -1.71 11.61
CA THR A 124 7.71 -2.15 10.22
C THR A 124 7.03 -1.15 9.30
N CYS A 125 7.76 -0.64 8.32
CA CYS A 125 7.25 0.35 7.38
C CYS A 125 6.87 -0.30 6.05
N VAL A 126 5.80 0.18 5.43
CA VAL A 126 5.40 -0.19 4.06
C VAL A 126 5.18 1.09 3.26
N TYR A 127 6.00 1.29 2.23
CA TYR A 127 5.85 2.41 1.32
C TYR A 127 5.21 1.94 0.01
N VAL A 128 4.05 2.50 -0.32
CA VAL A 128 3.28 2.12 -1.51
C VAL A 128 3.31 3.26 -2.53
N ALA A 129 4.06 3.07 -3.60
CA ALA A 129 4.13 4.00 -4.73
C ALA A 129 3.08 3.62 -5.78
N VAL A 130 2.12 4.52 -6.04
CA VAL A 130 1.05 4.29 -7.00
C VAL A 130 1.12 5.29 -8.15
N GLY A 131 1.24 4.78 -9.37
CA GLY A 131 1.26 5.60 -10.58
C GLY A 131 2.43 6.57 -10.67
N GLN A 132 3.52 6.30 -9.97
CA GLN A 132 4.73 7.11 -9.99
C GLN A 132 5.68 6.68 -11.13
N LYS A 133 6.57 7.59 -11.52
CA LYS A 133 7.64 7.27 -12.45
C LYS A 133 8.67 6.35 -11.77
N SER A 134 9.16 5.34 -12.48
CA SER A 134 10.18 4.42 -11.96
C SER A 134 11.42 5.11 -11.40
N ALA A 135 11.86 6.21 -12.02
CA ALA A 135 12.98 7.01 -11.51
C ALA A 135 12.69 7.64 -10.13
N SER A 136 11.44 8.07 -9.88
CA SER A 136 11.06 8.63 -8.58
C SER A 136 11.07 7.55 -7.50
N VAL A 137 10.55 6.36 -7.80
CA VAL A 137 10.57 5.23 -6.87
C VAL A 137 12.00 4.77 -6.60
N ALA A 138 12.85 4.68 -7.63
CA ALA A 138 14.27 4.35 -7.48
C ALA A 138 14.99 5.33 -6.55
N ASN A 139 14.74 6.64 -6.69
CA ASN A 139 15.31 7.65 -5.80
C ASN A 139 14.84 7.47 -4.34
N VAL A 140 13.57 7.18 -4.11
CA VAL A 140 13.06 6.88 -2.75
C VAL A 140 13.77 5.66 -2.16
N VAL A 141 13.87 4.58 -2.92
CA VAL A 141 14.56 3.34 -2.48
C VAL A 141 16.02 3.62 -2.14
N GLU A 142 16.70 4.45 -2.95
CA GLU A 142 18.10 4.80 -2.70
C GLU A 142 18.27 5.61 -1.42
N VAL A 143 17.42 6.64 -1.21
CA VAL A 143 17.42 7.43 0.03
C VAL A 143 17.18 6.55 1.26
N LEU A 144 16.20 5.64 1.20
CA LEU A 144 15.92 4.71 2.29
C LEU A 144 17.11 3.77 2.56
N ARG A 145 17.81 3.32 1.50
CA ARG A 145 19.00 2.48 1.59
C ARG A 145 20.17 3.23 2.25
N GLU A 146 20.48 4.44 1.78
CA GLU A 146 21.55 5.28 2.32
C GLU A 146 21.36 5.58 3.81
N LYS A 147 20.12 5.78 4.24
CA LYS A 147 19.77 6.04 5.65
C LYS A 147 19.64 4.77 6.49
N GLY A 148 19.78 3.59 5.89
CA GLY A 148 19.58 2.30 6.56
C GLY A 148 18.13 2.07 7.01
N ALA A 149 17.17 2.73 6.35
CA ALA A 149 15.76 2.59 6.63
C ALA A 149 15.09 1.51 5.77
N LEU A 150 15.77 1.05 4.72
CA LEU A 150 15.25 -0.01 3.86
C LEU A 150 15.13 -1.34 4.61
N ASP A 151 15.99 -1.62 5.57
CA ASP A 151 16.05 -2.91 6.29
C ASP A 151 14.75 -3.27 7.02
N TYR A 152 13.99 -2.27 7.46
CA TYR A 152 12.68 -2.45 8.10
C TYR A 152 11.52 -1.93 7.23
N THR A 153 11.77 -1.67 5.95
CA THR A 153 10.77 -1.12 5.03
C THR A 153 10.52 -2.08 3.86
N VAL A 154 9.25 -2.31 3.55
CA VAL A 154 8.81 -2.96 2.31
C VAL A 154 8.35 -1.90 1.33
N VAL A 155 8.82 -1.94 0.09
CA VAL A 155 8.37 -1.02 -0.95
C VAL A 155 7.48 -1.77 -1.94
N VAL A 156 6.23 -1.33 -2.08
CA VAL A 156 5.29 -1.83 -3.09
C VAL A 156 5.19 -0.81 -4.21
N SER A 157 5.56 -1.19 -5.41
CA SER A 157 5.56 -0.26 -6.55
C SER A 157 4.60 -0.70 -7.65
N ALA A 158 3.68 0.21 -8.00
CA ALA A 158 2.88 0.14 -9.21
C ALA A 158 3.19 1.37 -10.06
N GLY A 159 4.04 1.20 -11.07
CA GLY A 159 4.50 2.28 -11.92
C GLY A 159 3.39 2.91 -12.78
N ALA A 160 3.65 4.12 -13.29
CA ALA A 160 2.70 4.83 -14.15
C ALA A 160 2.44 4.14 -15.50
N SER A 161 3.34 3.27 -15.94
CA SER A 161 3.20 2.48 -17.17
C SER A 161 2.50 1.13 -16.96
N GLU A 162 2.24 0.76 -15.70
CA GLU A 162 1.57 -0.49 -15.39
C GLU A 162 0.05 -0.40 -15.57
N ALA A 163 -0.58 -1.55 -15.70
CA ALA A 163 -2.03 -1.64 -15.86
C ALA A 163 -2.78 -1.00 -14.69
N ALA A 164 -3.92 -0.38 -14.99
CA ALA A 164 -4.77 0.25 -13.98
C ALA A 164 -5.16 -0.73 -12.85
N ALA A 165 -5.35 -2.01 -13.16
CA ALA A 165 -5.66 -3.04 -12.16
C ALA A 165 -4.54 -3.19 -11.12
N LEU A 166 -3.27 -3.13 -11.53
CA LEU A 166 -2.13 -3.20 -10.60
C LEU A 166 -2.03 -1.93 -9.76
N GLN A 167 -2.21 -0.76 -10.36
CA GLN A 167 -2.23 0.50 -9.61
C GLN A 167 -3.38 0.55 -8.58
N TYR A 168 -4.53 -0.05 -8.92
CA TYR A 168 -5.66 -0.20 -8.00
C TYR A 168 -5.33 -1.14 -6.82
N LEU A 169 -4.67 -2.27 -7.09
CA LEU A 169 -4.36 -3.27 -6.07
C LEU A 169 -3.23 -2.86 -5.12
N ALA A 170 -2.27 -2.06 -5.58
CA ALA A 170 -1.07 -1.73 -4.81
C ALA A 170 -1.33 -1.26 -3.36
N PRO A 171 -2.26 -0.32 -3.07
CA PRO A 171 -2.55 0.08 -1.70
C PRO A 171 -3.11 -1.06 -0.83
N TYR A 172 -3.95 -1.92 -1.40
CA TYR A 172 -4.50 -3.08 -0.67
C TYR A 172 -3.42 -4.12 -0.39
N THR A 173 -2.49 -4.34 -1.33
CA THR A 173 -1.32 -5.19 -1.14
C THR A 173 -0.44 -4.65 -0.01
N GLY A 174 -0.16 -3.35 0.00
CA GLY A 174 0.59 -2.72 1.09
C GLY A 174 -0.08 -2.87 2.44
N ALA A 175 -1.40 -2.69 2.50
CA ALA A 175 -2.19 -2.94 3.72
C ALA A 175 -2.10 -4.40 4.17
N ALA A 176 -2.23 -5.37 3.26
CA ALA A 176 -2.16 -6.79 3.59
C ALA A 176 -0.79 -7.19 4.15
N ILE A 177 0.30 -6.64 3.59
CA ILE A 177 1.66 -6.87 4.10
C ILE A 177 1.80 -6.28 5.52
N ALA A 178 1.34 -5.05 5.75
CA ALA A 178 1.40 -4.42 7.06
C ALA A 178 0.55 -5.15 8.11
N GLU A 179 -0.64 -5.59 7.75
CA GLU A 179 -1.53 -6.34 8.64
C GLU A 179 -0.92 -7.65 9.14
N HIS A 180 -0.08 -8.31 8.34
CA HIS A 180 0.63 -9.50 8.80
C HIS A 180 1.42 -9.22 10.08
N PHE A 181 2.15 -8.11 10.12
CA PHE A 181 2.91 -7.69 11.29
C PHE A 181 2.01 -7.14 12.41
N MET A 182 0.98 -6.39 12.05
CA MET A 182 0.01 -5.84 13.00
C MET A 182 -0.67 -6.94 13.81
N TYR A 183 -1.10 -8.04 13.18
CA TYR A 183 -1.69 -9.20 13.88
C TYR A 183 -0.69 -10.03 14.67
N GLN A 184 0.61 -9.80 14.51
CA GLN A 184 1.66 -10.32 15.37
C GLN A 184 1.99 -9.39 16.57
N GLY A 185 1.21 -8.33 16.77
CA GLY A 185 1.43 -7.33 17.82
C GLY A 185 2.53 -6.31 17.52
N LYS A 186 3.11 -6.31 16.31
CA LYS A 186 4.13 -5.34 15.90
C LYS A 186 3.48 -4.03 15.41
N ALA A 187 4.10 -2.91 15.71
CA ALA A 187 3.67 -1.63 15.16
C ALA A 187 4.01 -1.53 13.66
N THR A 188 3.09 -0.96 12.88
CA THR A 188 3.27 -0.80 11.44
C THR A 188 2.94 0.61 10.98
N LEU A 189 3.69 1.10 10.01
CA LEU A 189 3.44 2.36 9.31
C LEU A 189 3.24 2.08 7.83
N VAL A 190 2.08 2.45 7.29
CA VAL A 190 1.81 2.35 5.84
C VAL A 190 1.69 3.73 5.25
N ILE A 191 2.41 3.98 4.16
CA ILE A 191 2.35 5.22 3.41
C ILE A 191 1.86 4.94 2.01
N TYR A 192 0.79 5.61 1.60
CA TYR A 192 0.23 5.52 0.24
C TYR A 192 0.57 6.79 -0.54
N ASP A 193 1.45 6.70 -1.51
CA ASP A 193 1.87 7.82 -2.35
C ASP A 193 1.57 7.53 -3.83
N ASP A 194 0.39 7.87 -4.41
CA ASP A 194 -0.74 8.52 -3.72
C ASP A 194 -2.09 7.82 -4.02
N LEU A 195 -3.07 8.04 -3.17
CA LEU A 195 -4.41 7.48 -3.34
C LEU A 195 -5.22 8.17 -4.46
N THR A 196 -4.85 9.35 -4.90
CA THR A 196 -5.45 10.00 -6.07
C THR A 196 -5.19 9.16 -7.33
N LYS A 197 -4.00 8.61 -7.47
CA LYS A 197 -3.66 7.72 -8.59
C LYS A 197 -4.45 6.41 -8.54
N GLN A 198 -4.65 5.86 -7.34
CA GLN A 198 -5.53 4.70 -7.16
C GLN A 198 -6.95 5.00 -7.63
N ALA A 199 -7.52 6.14 -7.23
CA ALA A 199 -8.86 6.54 -7.65
C ALA A 199 -8.96 6.72 -9.17
N GLN A 200 -7.93 7.30 -9.80
CA GLN A 200 -7.86 7.44 -11.26
C GLN A 200 -7.80 6.08 -11.97
N ALA A 201 -7.04 5.14 -11.44
CA ALA A 201 -6.97 3.77 -11.95
C ALA A 201 -8.33 3.06 -11.81
N TYR A 202 -9.00 3.23 -10.67
CA TYR A 202 -10.34 2.69 -10.44
C TYR A 202 -11.38 3.28 -11.38
N ARG A 203 -11.32 4.59 -11.65
CA ARG A 203 -12.13 5.26 -12.67
C ARG A 203 -11.92 4.65 -14.05
N GLN A 204 -10.67 4.48 -14.46
CA GLN A 204 -10.32 3.88 -15.75
C GLN A 204 -10.91 2.47 -15.90
N MET A 205 -10.74 1.60 -14.91
CA MET A 205 -11.33 0.26 -14.92
C MET A 205 -12.85 0.29 -14.98
N SER A 206 -13.48 1.17 -14.20
CA SER A 206 -14.94 1.29 -14.15
C SER A 206 -15.52 1.73 -15.50
N LEU A 207 -14.86 2.65 -16.19
CA LEU A 207 -15.26 3.10 -17.54
C LEU A 207 -15.09 1.99 -18.59
N LEU A 208 -14.00 1.22 -18.51
CA LEU A 208 -13.78 0.06 -19.39
C LEU A 208 -14.87 -1.03 -19.18
N LEU A 209 -15.31 -1.21 -17.94
CA LEU A 209 -16.42 -2.11 -17.60
C LEU A 209 -17.81 -1.52 -17.90
N ARG A 210 -17.87 -0.33 -18.54
CA ARG A 210 -19.12 0.38 -18.91
C ARG A 210 -20.04 0.65 -17.71
N ARG A 211 -19.45 0.83 -16.51
CA ARG A 211 -20.22 1.28 -15.34
C ARG A 211 -20.64 2.73 -15.52
N PRO A 212 -21.87 3.12 -15.14
CA PRO A 212 -22.32 4.50 -15.31
C PRO A 212 -21.43 5.46 -14.52
N PRO A 213 -20.86 6.50 -15.16
CA PRO A 213 -20.01 7.47 -14.50
C PRO A 213 -20.82 8.47 -13.68
N GLY A 214 -20.28 8.87 -12.53
CA GLY A 214 -20.75 10.00 -11.75
C GLY A 214 -19.99 11.30 -12.07
N ARG A 215 -19.87 12.18 -11.11
CA ARG A 215 -19.12 13.44 -11.24
C ARG A 215 -17.66 13.17 -11.63
N GLU A 216 -17.14 13.94 -12.58
CA GLU A 216 -15.78 13.81 -13.12
C GLU A 216 -15.45 12.40 -13.65
N ALA A 217 -16.46 11.70 -14.10
CA ALA A 217 -16.40 10.32 -14.58
C ALA A 217 -15.96 9.28 -13.53
N TYR A 218 -15.92 9.62 -12.25
CA TYR A 218 -15.68 8.66 -11.20
C TYR A 218 -16.90 7.76 -10.98
N PRO A 219 -16.71 6.47 -10.66
CA PRO A 219 -17.82 5.61 -10.26
C PRO A 219 -18.39 6.05 -8.90
N GLY A 220 -19.68 5.83 -8.67
CA GLY A 220 -20.37 6.27 -7.45
C GLY A 220 -19.81 5.68 -6.15
N ASP A 221 -19.09 4.57 -6.23
CA ASP A 221 -18.47 3.86 -5.11
C ASP A 221 -16.97 4.16 -4.92
N VAL A 222 -16.42 5.22 -5.54
CA VAL A 222 -15.01 5.58 -5.39
C VAL A 222 -14.63 5.86 -3.93
N PHE A 223 -15.54 6.47 -3.16
CA PHE A 223 -15.32 6.68 -1.73
C PHE A 223 -15.16 5.35 -0.97
N TYR A 224 -15.97 4.35 -1.29
CA TYR A 224 -15.90 3.02 -0.69
C TYR A 224 -14.57 2.33 -0.96
N CYS A 225 -13.96 2.57 -2.12
CA CYS A 225 -12.61 2.10 -2.43
C CYS A 225 -11.58 2.57 -1.40
N HIS A 226 -11.61 3.85 -1.02
CA HIS A 226 -10.69 4.41 -0.02
C HIS A 226 -11.12 4.10 1.42
N SER A 227 -12.40 4.18 1.76
CA SER A 227 -12.87 3.98 3.13
C SER A 227 -12.57 2.56 3.62
N ARG A 228 -12.83 1.52 2.83
CA ARG A 228 -12.54 0.13 3.23
C ARG A 228 -11.04 -0.16 3.34
N LEU A 229 -10.19 0.54 2.58
CA LEU A 229 -8.74 0.47 2.73
C LEU A 229 -8.28 1.12 4.04
N LEU A 230 -8.70 2.37 4.26
CA LEU A 230 -8.23 3.17 5.38
C LEU A 230 -8.78 2.67 6.74
N GLU A 231 -9.97 2.05 6.75
CA GLU A 231 -10.51 1.44 7.97
C GLU A 231 -9.71 0.22 8.47
N ARG A 232 -8.84 -0.36 7.65
CA ARG A 232 -7.94 -1.45 8.06
C ARG A 232 -6.86 -0.99 9.03
N ALA A 233 -6.48 0.29 9.00
CA ALA A 233 -5.59 0.87 10.00
C ALA A 233 -6.33 1.05 11.33
N ALA A 234 -5.86 0.37 12.37
CA ALA A 234 -6.45 0.39 13.69
C ALA A 234 -5.43 0.09 14.79
N LYS A 235 -5.67 0.60 16.00
CA LYS A 235 -5.01 0.08 17.21
C LYS A 235 -5.84 -1.11 17.70
N LEU A 236 -5.23 -2.28 17.73
CA LEU A 236 -5.88 -3.50 18.23
C LEU A 236 -5.87 -3.53 19.75
N SER A 237 -6.84 -4.28 20.33
CA SER A 237 -6.87 -4.56 21.77
C SER A 237 -5.77 -5.56 22.15
N ASP A 238 -5.39 -5.57 23.43
CA ASP A 238 -4.31 -6.42 23.95
C ASP A 238 -4.71 -7.92 23.98
N ASP A 239 -5.99 -8.24 23.75
CA ASP A 239 -6.52 -9.61 23.73
C ASP A 239 -6.44 -10.29 22.34
N MET A 240 -5.69 -9.72 21.41
CA MET A 240 -5.62 -10.15 20.01
C MET A 240 -4.21 -10.63 19.65
#